data_b1f823650347a5a0dfa5b20fcc80c3f8
#
_entry.id   b1f823650347a5a0dfa5b20fcc80c3f8
#
_cell.length_a   1.000
_cell.length_b   1.000
_cell.length_c   1.000
_cell.angle_alpha   90.00
_cell.angle_beta   90.00
_cell.angle_gamma   90.00
#
_symmetry.space_group_name_H-M   'P 1'
#
loop_
_entity.id
_entity.type
_entity.pdbx_description
1 polymer ?
#
loop_
_entity_poly.entity_id
_entity_poly.type
_entity_poly.pdbx_seq_one_letter_code
_entity_poly.pdbx_strand_id
1 'polypeptide(L)'
;EIMPSLVGSEMCIRDSYKEEHYGKIVGKSFSNMKEYHRRVLEAAEEGADFIKIMTTGLLDFEDHGKITGTPLSAAEVKEMVHIAHEEGFAVMSHTNGNYGVQAAVEAGVDSIEHANYMDEETLSMLADSRSVWVPTLVTVRNLMDCGRFENEILSSIIRTGEENLKKAFRKKVHVAVGSDAGAFKVLHGKGTEDECRAFFDILGETPEVCAWMEEGEERIRTLFRHGSSNLIQV
;
A
#
# COMPACT_ATOMS: atom_id res chain seq x y z
N GLU A 1 -4.18 3.87 -20.41
CA GLU A 1 -2.90 3.14 -20.42
C GLU A 1 -2.70 2.56 -19.03
N ILE A 2 -2.74 1.25 -18.95
CA ILE A 2 -2.47 0.48 -17.73
C ILE A 2 -1.04 0.82 -17.34
N MET A 3 -0.84 1.27 -16.10
CA MET A 3 0.51 1.41 -15.57
C MET A 3 1.27 0.13 -15.86
N PRO A 4 2.49 0.18 -16.43
CA PRO A 4 3.27 -1.02 -16.63
C PRO A 4 3.39 -1.73 -15.28
N SER A 5 3.09 -3.03 -15.30
CA SER A 5 3.21 -3.88 -14.12
C SER A 5 4.53 -3.60 -13.44
N LEU A 6 4.49 -3.43 -12.13
CA LEU A 6 5.63 -3.24 -11.25
C LEU A 6 6.68 -4.34 -11.46
N VAL A 7 7.52 -4.18 -12.46
CA VAL A 7 8.69 -5.03 -12.68
C VAL A 7 9.90 -4.22 -12.27
N GLY A 8 10.38 -4.52 -11.10
CA GLY A 8 11.68 -4.05 -10.63
C GLY A 8 11.58 -3.07 -9.46
N SER A 9 12.16 -3.47 -8.38
CA SER A 9 12.45 -2.81 -7.11
C SER A 9 11.38 -2.86 -6.04
N GLU A 10 10.76 -4.01 -5.83
CA GLU A 10 10.20 -4.30 -4.52
C GLU A 10 11.33 -4.62 -3.56
N MET A 11 11.67 -3.66 -2.69
CA MET A 11 12.59 -3.93 -1.59
C MET A 11 11.83 -4.36 -0.36
N CYS A 12 11.90 -5.65 -0.05
CA CYS A 12 11.30 -6.23 1.14
C CYS A 12 12.36 -6.60 2.18
N ILE A 13 12.24 -6.13 3.25
CA ILE A 13 12.28 -6.30 4.70
C ILE A 13 13.08 -7.42 5.32
N ARG A 14 13.61 -6.99 6.47
CA ARG A 14 14.19 -7.72 7.57
C ARG A 14 13.28 -8.85 8.09
N ASP A 15 13.85 -10.07 8.15
CA ASP A 15 13.56 -11.27 8.98
C ASP A 15 12.12 -11.75 9.26
N SER A 16 11.06 -11.06 8.96
CA SER A 16 9.72 -11.57 9.24
C SER A 16 9.16 -12.49 8.16
N TYR A 17 9.80 -12.57 7.02
CA TYR A 17 9.59 -13.61 6.03
C TYR A 17 10.85 -14.46 5.94
N LYS A 18 10.81 -15.63 6.56
CA LYS A 18 11.79 -16.67 6.28
C LYS A 18 11.89 -16.81 4.78
N GLU A 19 13.09 -16.71 4.26
CA GLU A 19 13.55 -16.69 2.88
C GLU A 19 12.90 -17.71 1.93
N GLU A 20 11.97 -18.53 2.39
CA GLU A 20 11.64 -19.79 1.74
C GLU A 20 10.62 -19.70 0.62
N HIS A 21 9.72 -18.69 0.55
CA HIS A 21 8.69 -18.70 -0.50
C HIS A 21 8.39 -17.40 -1.25
N TYR A 22 8.48 -16.22 -0.66
CA TYR A 22 8.13 -14.97 -1.35
C TYR A 22 9.30 -13.98 -1.51
N GLY A 23 10.16 -13.85 -0.51
CA GLY A 23 11.20 -12.81 -0.49
C GLY A 23 12.25 -12.88 -1.59
N LYS A 24 12.53 -14.07 -2.16
CA LYS A 24 13.50 -14.23 -3.26
C LYS A 24 12.93 -13.90 -4.64
N ILE A 25 11.61 -13.86 -4.76
CA ILE A 25 10.93 -13.68 -6.05
C ILE A 25 10.46 -12.23 -6.21
N VAL A 26 10.14 -11.55 -5.13
CA VAL A 26 9.40 -10.28 -5.14
C VAL A 26 10.23 -9.09 -4.65
N GLY A 27 11.42 -9.30 -4.06
CA GLY A 27 12.19 -8.18 -3.53
C GLY A 27 13.60 -8.52 -3.08
N LYS A 28 14.33 -7.49 -2.62
CA LYS A 28 15.69 -7.60 -2.09
C LYS A 28 15.65 -7.35 -0.58
N SER A 29 16.14 -8.28 0.22
CA SER A 29 16.27 -8.11 1.67
C SER A 29 17.49 -7.27 2.04
N PHE A 30 17.47 -6.69 3.23
CA PHE A 30 18.59 -5.97 3.83
C PHE A 30 18.64 -6.24 5.35
N SER A 31 19.81 -6.11 5.94
CA SER A 31 20.05 -6.38 7.36
C SER A 31 20.27 -5.13 8.21
N ASN A 32 20.50 -3.99 7.58
CA ASN A 32 20.71 -2.70 8.25
C ASN A 32 20.51 -1.54 7.26
N MET A 33 20.39 -0.30 7.75
CA MET A 33 20.11 0.88 6.93
C MET A 33 21.20 1.21 5.91
N LYS A 34 22.46 0.85 6.18
CA LYS A 34 23.54 1.01 5.18
C LYS A 34 23.32 0.08 3.99
N GLU A 35 22.87 -1.14 4.24
CA GLU A 35 22.54 -2.08 3.18
C GLU A 35 21.26 -1.65 2.44
N TYR A 36 20.26 -1.14 3.17
CA TYR A 36 19.06 -0.55 2.58
C TYR A 36 19.42 0.58 1.61
N HIS A 37 20.23 1.56 2.03
CA HIS A 37 20.68 2.66 1.16
C HIS A 37 21.38 2.13 -0.10
N ARG A 38 22.26 1.14 0.03
CA ARG A 38 22.87 0.49 -1.14
C ARG A 38 21.84 -0.11 -2.09
N ARG A 39 20.77 -0.73 -1.56
CA ARG A 39 19.68 -1.28 -2.38
C ARG A 39 18.88 -0.19 -3.11
N VAL A 40 18.68 0.96 -2.47
CA VAL A 40 18.06 2.13 -3.10
C VAL A 40 18.90 2.61 -4.28
N LEU A 41 20.24 2.72 -4.10
CA LEU A 41 21.15 3.10 -5.18
C LEU A 41 21.17 2.07 -6.32
N GLU A 42 21.17 0.78 -6.00
CA GLU A 42 21.06 -0.29 -7.01
C GLU A 42 19.74 -0.17 -7.81
N ALA A 43 18.63 0.13 -7.14
CA ALA A 43 17.34 0.35 -7.78
C ALA A 43 17.38 1.59 -8.72
N ALA A 44 18.08 2.65 -8.31
CA ALA A 44 18.30 3.83 -9.14
C ALA A 44 19.10 3.48 -10.42
N GLU A 45 20.17 2.71 -10.30
CA GLU A 45 20.96 2.24 -11.43
C GLU A 45 20.16 1.32 -12.39
N GLU A 46 19.23 0.53 -11.83
CA GLU A 46 18.29 -0.32 -12.58
C GLU A 46 17.15 0.47 -13.25
N GLY A 47 17.01 1.77 -12.96
CA GLY A 47 16.01 2.67 -13.55
C GLY A 47 14.63 2.54 -12.89
N ALA A 48 14.58 2.27 -11.58
CA ALA A 48 13.33 2.23 -10.83
C ALA A 48 12.63 3.58 -10.82
N ASP A 49 11.30 3.57 -10.88
CA ASP A 49 10.48 4.77 -10.80
C ASP A 49 10.20 5.21 -9.35
N PHE A 50 10.21 4.26 -8.39
CA PHE A 50 9.95 4.48 -6.98
C PHE A 50 10.51 3.33 -6.14
N ILE A 51 10.49 3.49 -4.82
CA ILE A 51 10.85 2.46 -3.87
C ILE A 51 9.60 1.90 -3.20
N LYS A 52 9.40 0.57 -3.25
CA LYS A 52 8.37 -0.10 -2.48
C LYS A 52 8.98 -0.78 -1.27
N ILE A 53 8.41 -0.51 -0.10
CA ILE A 53 8.78 -1.13 1.17
C ILE A 53 7.60 -1.91 1.76
N MET A 54 7.90 -2.87 2.60
CA MET A 54 6.90 -3.52 3.45
C MET A 54 7.21 -3.19 4.91
N THR A 55 6.35 -2.50 5.60
CA THR A 55 6.56 -2.08 6.99
C THR A 55 5.92 -3.02 8.00
N THR A 56 4.99 -3.85 7.53
CA THR A 56 4.31 -4.86 8.34
C THR A 56 4.21 -6.19 7.58
N GLY A 57 3.79 -7.24 8.25
CA GLY A 57 3.41 -8.49 7.61
C GLY A 57 2.05 -8.44 6.91
N LEU A 58 1.59 -9.59 6.43
CA LEU A 58 0.31 -9.79 5.77
C LEU A 58 -0.83 -9.96 6.78
N LEU A 59 -2.06 -9.88 6.29
CA LEU A 59 -3.23 -10.29 7.08
C LEU A 59 -3.13 -11.75 7.48
N ASP A 60 -3.52 -12.04 8.71
CA ASP A 60 -3.81 -13.41 9.14
C ASP A 60 -5.27 -13.73 8.76
N PHE A 61 -5.46 -14.70 7.88
CA PHE A 61 -6.79 -15.12 7.44
C PHE A 61 -7.42 -16.18 8.32
N GLU A 62 -6.75 -16.58 9.40
CA GLU A 62 -7.27 -17.51 10.42
C GLU A 62 -7.74 -16.75 11.67
N ASP A 63 -7.22 -15.54 11.89
CA ASP A 63 -7.50 -14.74 13.08
C ASP A 63 -7.75 -13.25 12.69
N HIS A 64 -9.01 -12.82 12.76
CA HIS A 64 -9.39 -11.44 12.45
C HIS A 64 -8.69 -10.44 13.37
N GLY A 65 -8.16 -9.38 12.78
CA GLY A 65 -7.44 -8.30 13.48
C GLY A 65 -5.94 -8.56 13.65
N LYS A 66 -5.46 -9.74 13.24
CA LYS A 66 -4.08 -10.12 13.37
C LYS A 66 -3.29 -9.93 12.07
N ILE A 67 -2.03 -9.58 12.24
CA ILE A 67 -1.06 -9.40 11.17
C ILE A 67 0.11 -10.34 11.42
N THR A 68 0.61 -10.98 10.37
CA THR A 68 1.75 -11.90 10.47
C THR A 68 3.05 -11.13 10.71
N GLY A 69 4.01 -11.78 11.34
CA GLY A 69 5.35 -11.19 11.58
C GLY A 69 5.36 -10.02 12.56
N THR A 70 6.51 -9.39 12.68
CA THR A 70 6.73 -8.22 13.55
C THR A 70 6.84 -6.96 12.68
N PRO A 71 6.04 -5.91 12.93
CA PRO A 71 6.17 -4.64 12.23
C PRO A 71 7.56 -4.01 12.41
N LEU A 72 8.01 -3.24 11.43
CA LEU A 72 9.16 -2.36 11.60
C LEU A 72 8.84 -1.29 12.65
N SER A 73 9.86 -0.86 13.38
CA SER A 73 9.71 0.27 14.29
C SER A 73 9.49 1.58 13.52
N ALA A 74 8.79 2.53 14.12
CA ALA A 74 8.57 3.85 13.52
C ALA A 74 9.90 4.56 13.15
N ALA A 75 10.96 4.34 13.94
CA ALA A 75 12.28 4.88 13.65
C ALA A 75 12.90 4.26 12.39
N GLU A 76 12.78 2.95 12.20
CA GLU A 76 13.25 2.27 10.98
C GLU A 76 12.48 2.74 9.75
N VAL A 77 11.14 2.82 9.83
CA VAL A 77 10.31 3.30 8.72
C VAL A 77 10.69 4.74 8.34
N LYS A 78 10.85 5.61 9.34
CA LYS A 78 11.25 7.01 9.12
C LYS A 78 12.61 7.12 8.44
N GLU A 79 13.59 6.34 8.86
CA GLU A 79 14.93 6.34 8.26
C GLU A 79 14.90 5.80 6.82
N MET A 80 14.12 4.74 6.56
CA MET A 80 13.95 4.20 5.22
C MET A 80 13.33 5.21 4.26
N VAL A 81 12.25 5.86 4.67
CA VAL A 81 11.58 6.89 3.87
C VAL A 81 12.52 8.07 3.61
N HIS A 82 13.24 8.54 4.63
CA HIS A 82 14.21 9.61 4.50
C HIS A 82 15.29 9.27 3.46
N ILE A 83 15.90 8.08 3.55
CA ILE A 83 16.93 7.63 2.58
C ILE A 83 16.38 7.60 1.16
N ALA A 84 15.19 7.07 0.95
CA ALA A 84 14.60 7.00 -0.38
C ALA A 84 14.27 8.40 -0.95
N HIS A 85 13.73 9.30 -0.13
CA HIS A 85 13.45 10.67 -0.51
C HIS A 85 14.71 11.48 -0.83
N GLU A 86 15.81 11.31 -0.07
CA GLU A 86 17.11 11.94 -0.36
C GLU A 86 17.68 11.50 -1.72
N GLU A 87 17.40 10.27 -2.13
CA GLU A 87 17.78 9.75 -3.45
C GLU A 87 16.73 10.09 -4.55
N GLY A 88 15.71 10.88 -4.21
CA GLY A 88 14.71 11.39 -5.16
C GLY A 88 13.57 10.44 -5.49
N PHE A 89 13.38 9.38 -4.70
CA PHE A 89 12.31 8.40 -4.93
C PHE A 89 11.09 8.65 -4.05
N ALA A 90 9.91 8.56 -4.64
CA ALA A 90 8.68 8.36 -3.86
C ALA A 90 8.67 6.96 -3.24
N VAL A 91 7.99 6.82 -2.10
CA VAL A 91 7.92 5.58 -1.32
C VAL A 91 6.50 5.04 -1.27
N MET A 92 6.33 3.83 -1.78
CA MET A 92 5.12 3.03 -1.66
C MET A 92 5.29 2.01 -0.53
N SER A 93 4.27 1.85 0.35
CA SER A 93 4.40 0.98 1.53
C SER A 93 3.27 -0.03 1.66
N HIS A 94 3.60 -1.33 1.61
CA HIS A 94 2.71 -2.36 2.13
C HIS A 94 2.62 -2.21 3.65
N THR A 95 1.43 -1.93 4.17
CA THR A 95 1.26 -1.60 5.59
C THR A 95 -0.13 -2.02 6.07
N ASN A 96 -0.20 -2.65 7.24
CA ASN A 96 -1.44 -3.05 7.88
C ASN A 96 -1.43 -2.72 9.37
N GLY A 97 -2.62 -2.54 9.96
CA GLY A 97 -2.81 -2.28 11.38
C GLY A 97 -2.46 -0.85 11.81
N ASN A 98 -3.03 -0.41 12.91
CA ASN A 98 -2.89 0.96 13.41
C ASN A 98 -1.43 1.39 13.55
N TYR A 99 -0.63 0.60 14.27
CA TYR A 99 0.78 0.94 14.51
C TYR A 99 1.58 1.12 13.22
N GLY A 100 1.41 0.21 12.25
CA GLY A 100 2.12 0.28 10.97
C GLY A 100 1.70 1.52 10.17
N VAL A 101 0.40 1.77 10.06
CA VAL A 101 -0.14 2.92 9.31
C VAL A 101 0.28 4.24 9.96
N GLN A 102 0.21 4.36 11.29
CA GLN A 102 0.67 5.55 12.00
C GLN A 102 2.16 5.81 11.75
N ALA A 103 3.00 4.77 11.87
CA ALA A 103 4.42 4.88 11.59
C ALA A 103 4.72 5.30 10.14
N ALA A 104 3.97 4.77 9.16
CA ALA A 104 4.10 5.13 7.76
C ALA A 104 3.67 6.58 7.48
N VAL A 105 2.55 7.02 8.06
CA VAL A 105 2.06 8.41 7.97
C VAL A 105 3.07 9.38 8.58
N GLU A 106 3.55 9.11 9.79
CA GLU A 106 4.55 9.95 10.48
C GLU A 106 5.89 10.01 9.75
N ALA A 107 6.26 8.93 9.07
CA ALA A 107 7.47 8.89 8.24
C ALA A 107 7.33 9.66 6.93
N GLY A 108 6.10 9.99 6.50
CA GLY A 108 5.83 10.68 5.25
C GLY A 108 5.88 9.76 4.02
N VAL A 109 5.44 8.51 4.16
CA VAL A 109 5.27 7.60 3.02
C VAL A 109 4.32 8.21 1.99
N ASP A 110 4.63 8.10 0.70
CA ASP A 110 3.85 8.75 -0.37
C ASP A 110 2.56 7.99 -0.68
N SER A 111 2.58 6.65 -0.67
CA SER A 111 1.36 5.84 -0.71
C SER A 111 1.40 4.67 0.26
N ILE A 112 0.22 4.34 0.81
CA ILE A 112 0.02 3.27 1.77
C ILE A 112 -0.96 2.27 1.17
N GLU A 113 -0.46 1.08 0.87
CA GLU A 113 -1.23 -0.01 0.31
C GLU A 113 -1.90 -0.82 1.42
N HIS A 114 -3.11 -1.25 1.16
CA HIS A 114 -3.99 -2.03 2.02
C HIS A 114 -4.50 -1.26 3.24
N ALA A 115 -3.63 -0.97 4.21
CA ALA A 115 -3.96 -0.32 5.48
C ALA A 115 -5.18 -0.95 6.18
N ASN A 116 -5.25 -2.29 6.17
CA ASN A 116 -6.32 -2.99 6.87
C ASN A 116 -6.25 -2.75 8.37
N TYR A 117 -7.41 -2.79 9.03
CA TYR A 117 -7.56 -2.64 10.49
C TYR A 117 -7.18 -1.26 11.05
N MET A 118 -7.36 -0.19 10.27
CA MET A 118 -7.26 1.17 10.82
C MET A 118 -8.44 1.46 11.74
N ASP A 119 -8.15 2.06 12.89
CA ASP A 119 -9.15 2.70 13.74
C ASP A 119 -9.43 4.15 13.31
N GLU A 120 -10.33 4.81 14.03
CA GLU A 120 -10.77 6.18 13.72
C GLU A 120 -9.64 7.21 13.89
N GLU A 121 -8.75 7.00 14.86
CA GLU A 121 -7.62 7.89 15.12
C GLU A 121 -6.60 7.79 13.97
N THR A 122 -6.21 6.58 13.60
CA THR A 122 -5.29 6.31 12.49
C THR A 122 -5.83 6.86 11.17
N LEU A 123 -7.14 6.68 10.92
CA LEU A 123 -7.78 7.22 9.73
C LEU A 123 -7.80 8.76 9.71
N SER A 124 -7.92 9.40 10.88
CA SER A 124 -7.84 10.86 10.99
C SER A 124 -6.42 11.37 10.74
N MET A 125 -5.40 10.68 11.26
CA MET A 125 -4.00 11.00 10.97
C MET A 125 -3.72 10.90 9.45
N LEU A 126 -4.25 9.87 8.81
CA LEU A 126 -4.12 9.69 7.36
C LEU A 126 -4.81 10.83 6.59
N ALA A 127 -6.00 11.27 7.03
CA ALA A 127 -6.71 12.39 6.42
C ALA A 127 -5.95 13.73 6.51
N ASP A 128 -5.19 13.92 7.58
CA ASP A 128 -4.37 15.12 7.81
C ASP A 128 -2.99 15.03 7.13
N SER A 129 -2.68 13.90 6.50
CA SER A 129 -1.40 13.63 5.84
C SER A 129 -1.43 13.95 4.34
N ARG A 130 -0.27 13.82 3.69
CA ARG A 130 -0.13 13.85 2.24
C ARG A 130 -0.18 12.48 1.59
N SER A 131 -0.11 11.42 2.39
CA SER A 131 -0.08 10.05 1.91
C SER A 131 -1.37 9.69 1.18
N VAL A 132 -1.26 8.92 0.11
CA VAL A 132 -2.41 8.39 -0.63
C VAL A 132 -2.68 6.97 -0.13
N TRP A 133 -3.91 6.67 0.25
CA TRP A 133 -4.32 5.32 0.60
C TRP A 133 -4.78 4.56 -0.65
N VAL A 134 -4.26 3.34 -0.83
CA VAL A 134 -4.66 2.41 -1.90
C VAL A 134 -5.24 1.16 -1.23
N PRO A 135 -6.57 1.06 -1.05
CA PRO A 135 -7.21 0.05 -0.20
C PRO A 135 -7.03 -1.39 -0.65
N THR A 136 -7.00 -1.63 -1.97
CA THR A 136 -6.90 -2.97 -2.57
C THR A 136 -7.95 -3.95 -2.02
N LEU A 137 -9.20 -3.52 -1.90
CA LEU A 137 -10.29 -4.29 -1.28
C LEU A 137 -10.50 -5.66 -1.93
N VAL A 138 -10.24 -5.75 -3.25
CA VAL A 138 -10.41 -6.98 -4.02
C VAL A 138 -9.45 -8.10 -3.59
N THR A 139 -8.34 -7.78 -2.95
CA THR A 139 -7.41 -8.80 -2.43
C THR A 139 -8.07 -9.70 -1.38
N VAL A 140 -9.10 -9.20 -0.69
CA VAL A 140 -9.89 -9.98 0.27
C VAL A 140 -11.28 -10.34 -0.29
N ARG A 141 -11.97 -9.40 -0.98
CA ARG A 141 -13.29 -9.66 -1.57
C ARG A 141 -13.29 -10.85 -2.54
N ASN A 142 -12.26 -10.98 -3.36
CA ASN A 142 -12.15 -12.08 -4.33
C ASN A 142 -11.81 -13.44 -3.70
N LEU A 143 -11.54 -13.49 -2.40
CA LEU A 143 -11.32 -14.74 -1.67
C LEU A 143 -12.62 -15.38 -1.17
N MET A 144 -13.73 -14.65 -1.17
CA MET A 144 -15.03 -15.21 -0.78
C MET A 144 -15.34 -16.46 -1.61
N ASP A 145 -15.84 -17.47 -0.93
CA ASP A 145 -16.23 -18.77 -1.52
C ASP A 145 -15.13 -19.50 -2.30
N CYS A 146 -13.85 -19.13 -2.11
CA CYS A 146 -12.75 -19.83 -2.78
C CYS A 146 -12.41 -21.20 -2.16
N GLY A 147 -12.99 -21.53 -0.99
CA GLY A 147 -12.79 -22.78 -0.28
C GLY A 147 -11.43 -22.91 0.44
N ARG A 148 -10.62 -21.85 0.43
CA ARG A 148 -9.30 -21.84 1.08
C ARG A 148 -9.31 -21.19 2.46
N PHE A 149 -10.20 -20.24 2.68
CA PHE A 149 -10.28 -19.44 3.90
C PHE A 149 -11.72 -19.46 4.45
N GLU A 150 -11.87 -19.24 5.75
CA GLU A 150 -13.18 -19.16 6.40
C GLU A 150 -13.92 -17.88 5.98
N ASN A 151 -15.09 -18.05 5.37
CA ASN A 151 -15.89 -16.91 4.87
C ASN A 151 -16.30 -15.93 5.99
N GLU A 152 -16.46 -16.39 7.22
CA GLU A 152 -16.81 -15.54 8.35
C GLU A 152 -15.67 -14.53 8.66
N ILE A 153 -14.42 -15.00 8.64
CA ILE A 153 -13.24 -14.16 8.83
C ILE A 153 -13.08 -13.18 7.67
N LEU A 154 -13.17 -13.68 6.43
CA LEU A 154 -13.12 -12.84 5.23
C LEU A 154 -14.19 -11.73 5.27
N SER A 155 -15.44 -12.08 5.58
CA SER A 155 -16.55 -11.13 5.69
C SER A 155 -16.30 -10.05 6.74
N SER A 156 -15.65 -10.41 7.85
CA SER A 156 -15.29 -9.48 8.90
C SER A 156 -14.20 -8.48 8.45
N ILE A 157 -13.18 -8.96 7.73
CA ILE A 157 -12.13 -8.11 7.15
C ILE A 157 -12.73 -7.17 6.11
N ILE A 158 -13.54 -7.70 5.19
CA ILE A 158 -14.21 -6.93 4.14
C ILE A 158 -15.06 -5.81 4.76
N ARG A 159 -15.91 -6.13 5.73
CA ARG A 159 -16.76 -5.14 6.41
C ARG A 159 -15.94 -4.00 7.04
N THR A 160 -14.83 -4.32 7.69
CA THR A 160 -13.94 -3.31 8.29
C THR A 160 -13.34 -2.40 7.21
N GLY A 161 -12.86 -2.97 6.10
CA GLY A 161 -12.35 -2.21 4.96
C GLY A 161 -13.39 -1.29 4.33
N GLU A 162 -14.62 -1.80 4.12
CA GLU A 162 -15.75 -1.03 3.58
C GLU A 162 -16.18 0.13 4.48
N GLU A 163 -16.21 -0.10 5.81
CA GLU A 163 -16.51 0.95 6.79
C GLU A 163 -15.41 2.03 6.78
N ASN A 164 -14.16 1.63 6.69
CA ASN A 164 -13.04 2.56 6.60
C ASN A 164 -13.09 3.36 5.29
N LEU A 165 -13.43 2.75 4.16
CA LEU A 165 -13.60 3.48 2.90
C LEU A 165 -14.71 4.55 2.99
N LYS A 166 -15.87 4.22 3.60
CA LYS A 166 -16.94 5.18 3.85
C LYS A 166 -16.51 6.36 4.73
N LYS A 167 -15.71 6.08 5.75
CA LYS A 167 -15.15 7.12 6.64
C LYS A 167 -14.10 7.96 5.91
N ALA A 168 -13.23 7.35 5.13
CA ALA A 168 -12.21 8.00 4.32
C ALA A 168 -12.83 9.01 3.34
N PHE A 169 -13.89 8.60 2.64
CA PHE A 169 -14.62 9.50 1.75
C PHE A 169 -15.18 10.73 2.50
N ARG A 170 -15.81 10.52 3.67
CA ARG A 170 -16.33 11.63 4.50
C ARG A 170 -15.24 12.55 5.03
N LYS A 171 -14.07 12.00 5.38
CA LYS A 171 -12.91 12.74 5.89
C LYS A 171 -12.04 13.33 4.78
N LYS A 172 -12.35 13.05 3.51
CA LYS A 172 -11.57 13.48 2.35
C LYS A 172 -10.12 13.00 2.40
N VAL A 173 -9.91 11.77 2.85
CA VAL A 173 -8.60 11.09 2.73
C VAL A 173 -8.24 11.02 1.26
N HIS A 174 -6.98 11.23 0.90
CA HIS A 174 -6.52 10.98 -0.46
C HIS A 174 -6.50 9.48 -0.72
N VAL A 175 -7.33 9.02 -1.64
CA VAL A 175 -7.47 7.59 -1.96
C VAL A 175 -7.35 7.38 -3.46
N ALA A 176 -6.56 6.40 -3.86
CA ALA A 176 -6.47 5.98 -5.25
C ALA A 176 -6.89 4.52 -5.42
N VAL A 177 -7.33 4.18 -6.61
CA VAL A 177 -7.72 2.81 -6.97
C VAL A 177 -6.48 1.99 -7.33
N GLY A 178 -6.31 0.85 -6.68
CA GLY A 178 -5.27 -0.12 -6.98
C GLY A 178 -5.72 -1.52 -6.58
N SER A 179 -5.39 -2.51 -7.38
CA SER A 179 -5.94 -3.86 -7.23
C SER A 179 -4.98 -4.87 -6.61
N ASP A 180 -3.68 -4.56 -6.55
CA ASP A 180 -2.66 -5.55 -6.21
C ASP A 180 -2.73 -6.80 -7.12
N ALA A 181 -2.86 -6.56 -8.44
CA ALA A 181 -2.98 -7.63 -9.44
C ALA A 181 -1.74 -8.54 -9.43
N GLY A 182 -1.98 -9.85 -9.37
CA GLY A 182 -0.99 -10.89 -9.11
C GLY A 182 -1.20 -11.56 -7.75
N ALA A 183 -1.90 -10.91 -6.81
CA ALA A 183 -2.38 -11.57 -5.61
C ALA A 183 -3.37 -12.70 -5.96
N PHE A 184 -3.52 -13.67 -5.07
CA PHE A 184 -4.40 -14.82 -5.31
C PHE A 184 -5.83 -14.38 -5.61
N LYS A 185 -6.37 -14.81 -6.76
CA LYS A 185 -7.69 -14.41 -7.31
C LYS A 185 -7.80 -12.96 -7.81
N VAL A 186 -6.72 -12.19 -7.87
CA VAL A 186 -6.72 -10.85 -8.45
C VAL A 186 -6.01 -10.89 -9.81
N LEU A 187 -6.80 -10.89 -10.88
CA LEU A 187 -6.29 -11.00 -12.24
C LEU A 187 -5.82 -9.65 -12.79
N HIS A 188 -4.72 -9.64 -13.54
CA HIS A 188 -4.26 -8.46 -14.26
C HIS A 188 -5.37 -7.91 -15.18
N GLY A 189 -5.53 -6.60 -15.18
CA GLY A 189 -6.58 -5.90 -15.92
C GLY A 189 -7.94 -5.95 -15.21
N LYS A 190 -8.47 -7.15 -14.96
CA LYS A 190 -9.75 -7.31 -14.28
C LYS A 190 -9.76 -6.82 -12.84
N GLY A 191 -8.67 -7.01 -12.10
CA GLY A 191 -8.57 -6.59 -10.70
C GLY A 191 -8.87 -5.10 -10.51
N THR A 192 -8.41 -4.23 -11.40
CA THR A 192 -8.69 -2.79 -11.33
C THR A 192 -10.16 -2.49 -11.58
N GLU A 193 -10.80 -3.17 -12.55
CA GLU A 193 -12.25 -3.07 -12.78
C GLU A 193 -13.04 -3.53 -11.54
N ASP A 194 -12.64 -4.65 -10.94
CA ASP A 194 -13.27 -5.18 -9.74
C ASP A 194 -13.09 -4.22 -8.54
N GLU A 195 -11.94 -3.56 -8.40
CA GLU A 195 -11.71 -2.56 -7.35
C GLU A 195 -12.57 -1.31 -7.57
N CYS A 196 -12.64 -0.77 -8.79
CA CYS A 196 -13.56 0.33 -9.10
C CYS A 196 -15.01 -0.03 -8.76
N ARG A 197 -15.43 -1.23 -9.12
CA ARG A 197 -16.78 -1.74 -8.80
C ARG A 197 -16.99 -1.84 -7.30
N ALA A 198 -15.99 -2.29 -6.53
CA ALA A 198 -16.06 -2.31 -5.08
C ALA A 198 -16.29 -0.92 -4.48
N PHE A 199 -15.60 0.12 -4.99
CA PHE A 199 -15.83 1.50 -4.58
C PHE A 199 -17.27 1.95 -4.85
N PHE A 200 -17.81 1.67 -6.03
CA PHE A 200 -19.18 2.03 -6.39
C PHE A 200 -20.23 1.24 -5.61
N ASP A 201 -19.99 -0.04 -5.32
CA ASP A 201 -20.87 -0.85 -4.46
C ASP A 201 -20.98 -0.26 -3.05
N ILE A 202 -19.88 0.30 -2.53
CA ILE A 202 -19.78 0.79 -1.16
C ILE A 202 -20.28 2.23 -1.02
N LEU A 203 -19.96 3.10 -1.98
CA LEU A 203 -20.17 4.54 -1.91
C LEU A 203 -21.27 5.05 -2.85
N GLY A 204 -21.66 4.25 -3.83
CA GLY A 204 -22.50 4.65 -4.95
C GLY A 204 -21.69 5.27 -6.10
N GLU A 205 -22.18 5.11 -7.32
CA GLU A 205 -21.60 5.74 -8.50
C GLU A 205 -22.15 7.16 -8.65
N THR A 206 -21.50 8.12 -8.00
CA THR A 206 -21.88 9.53 -8.03
C THR A 206 -20.75 10.40 -8.57
N PRO A 207 -21.05 11.61 -9.10
CA PRO A 207 -20.01 12.53 -9.58
C PRO A 207 -18.96 12.86 -8.50
N GLU A 208 -19.37 12.95 -7.24
CA GLU A 208 -18.48 13.24 -6.11
C GLU A 208 -17.51 12.09 -5.85
N VAL A 209 -17.99 10.84 -5.93
CA VAL A 209 -17.14 9.64 -5.76
C VAL A 209 -16.17 9.51 -6.93
N CYS A 210 -16.64 9.72 -8.16
CA CYS A 210 -15.77 9.70 -9.34
C CYS A 210 -14.67 10.75 -9.25
N ALA A 211 -15.01 11.99 -8.91
CA ALA A 211 -14.04 13.07 -8.75
C ALA A 211 -13.01 12.79 -7.65
N TRP A 212 -13.43 12.17 -6.55
CA TRP A 212 -12.53 11.78 -5.47
C TRP A 212 -11.54 10.69 -5.89
N MET A 213 -12.00 9.70 -6.65
CA MET A 213 -11.12 8.66 -7.22
C MET A 213 -10.14 9.23 -8.25
N GLU A 214 -10.61 10.13 -9.13
CA GLU A 214 -9.79 10.81 -10.13
C GLU A 214 -8.70 11.68 -9.47
N GLU A 215 -9.03 12.40 -8.41
CA GLU A 215 -8.05 13.20 -7.64
C GLU A 215 -6.94 12.31 -7.07
N GLY A 216 -7.29 11.16 -6.49
CA GLY A 216 -6.33 10.21 -5.95
C GLY A 216 -5.42 9.63 -7.02
N GLU A 217 -5.98 9.27 -8.18
CA GLU A 217 -5.21 8.76 -9.32
C GLU A 217 -4.22 9.81 -9.84
N GLU A 218 -4.64 11.08 -9.98
CA GLU A 218 -3.75 12.16 -10.42
C GLU A 218 -2.61 12.40 -9.43
N ARG A 219 -2.88 12.28 -8.11
CA ARG A 219 -1.83 12.38 -7.08
C ARG A 219 -0.81 11.25 -7.23
N ILE A 220 -1.24 10.00 -7.37
CA ILE A 220 -0.34 8.86 -7.60
C ILE A 220 0.47 9.08 -8.88
N ARG A 221 -0.16 9.49 -9.98
CA ARG A 221 0.54 9.77 -11.24
C ARG A 221 1.60 10.87 -11.09
N THR A 222 1.33 11.87 -10.26
CA THR A 222 2.26 12.97 -10.02
C THR A 222 3.43 12.54 -9.14
N LEU A 223 3.16 11.79 -8.06
CA LEU A 223 4.15 11.36 -7.08
C LEU A 223 5.12 10.32 -7.66
N PHE A 224 4.61 9.39 -8.47
CA PHE A 224 5.36 8.24 -8.96
C PHE A 224 5.83 8.34 -10.41
N ARG A 225 5.91 9.57 -10.96
CA ARG A 225 6.54 9.82 -12.27
C ARG A 225 8.04 10.02 -12.11
N HIS A 226 8.84 9.05 -12.54
CA HIS A 226 10.26 9.25 -12.72
C HIS A 226 10.53 10.08 -14.00
N GLY A 227 11.41 11.05 -13.91
CA GLY A 227 11.87 11.84 -15.05
C GLY A 227 11.26 13.22 -15.22
N SER A 228 10.36 13.64 -14.37
CA SER A 228 10.07 15.08 -14.23
C SER A 228 11.07 15.64 -13.23
N SER A 229 12.15 16.21 -13.71
CA SER A 229 13.07 17.08 -12.96
C SER A 229 12.30 18.28 -12.37
N ASN A 230 11.57 18.02 -11.33
CA ASN A 230 11.11 19.01 -10.38
C ASN A 230 11.84 18.75 -9.06
N LEU A 231 13.16 18.93 -9.09
CA LEU A 231 13.84 19.50 -7.94
C LEU A 231 13.05 20.77 -7.62
N ILE A 232 12.18 20.67 -6.64
CA ILE A 232 11.63 21.86 -5.98
C ILE A 232 12.85 22.54 -5.37
N GLN A 233 13.32 23.58 -6.07
CA GLN A 233 14.22 24.51 -5.46
C GLN A 233 13.48 25.12 -4.28
N VAL A 234 13.96 24.80 -3.08
CA VAL A 234 13.60 25.48 -1.84
C VAL A 234 14.20 26.88 -1.87
#